data_7a23badaff4ecf6a9ae15cded0ee807e
#
_entry.id   7a23badaff4ecf6a9ae15cded0ee807e
#
_cell.length_a   1.000
_cell.length_b   1.000
_cell.length_c   1.000
_cell.angle_alpha   90.00
_cell.angle_beta   90.00
_cell.angle_gamma   90.00
#
_symmetry.space_group_name_H-M   'P 1'
#
loop_
_entity.id
_entity.type
_entity.pdbx_description
1 polymer ?
#
loop_
_entity_poly.entity_id
_entity_poly.type
_entity_poly.pdbx_seq_one_letter_code
_entity_poly.pdbx_strand_id
1 'polypeptide(L)'
;EFIINTPFRAAWKDYIGNGAVNGKAAVVFAHLITKGVDHGVHAFYVELRDDNGFLPGVGGEDDGVKGGLNGIDNGRLHFANVRIPRTNLLNKYGDVAADGTYTSSIESPGRRFFTMIGTLVQGRVSLDGAAVAASKMALKTAIQYGTERRQFNAASDIREEVLMDYQQHQRRLLPLLATTYAASFAHDELLTKFDDVFSGADDTDENRQD
;
A
#
# COMPACT_ATOMS: atom_id res chain seq x y z
N GLU A 1 15.46 -0.52 -26.68
CA GLU A 1 15.28 0.37 -25.52
C GLU A 1 13.81 0.73 -25.32
N PHE A 2 13.46 1.17 -24.09
CA PHE A 2 12.18 1.83 -23.79
C PHE A 2 12.42 3.27 -23.36
N ILE A 3 11.40 4.10 -23.46
CA ILE A 3 11.40 5.48 -23.00
C ILE A 3 10.30 5.62 -21.95
N ILE A 4 10.69 5.87 -20.71
CA ILE A 4 9.77 6.13 -19.61
C ILE A 4 9.48 7.64 -19.57
N ASN A 5 8.20 8.00 -19.65
CA ASN A 5 7.79 9.40 -19.69
C ASN A 5 6.52 9.64 -18.87
N THR A 6 6.51 10.71 -18.11
CA THR A 6 5.35 11.22 -17.37
C THR A 6 4.82 12.43 -18.12
N PRO A 7 3.70 12.34 -18.86
CA PRO A 7 3.31 13.37 -19.84
C PRO A 7 2.80 14.66 -19.19
N PHE A 8 2.31 14.61 -17.93
CA PHE A 8 1.77 15.77 -17.22
C PHE A 8 1.76 15.55 -15.71
N ARG A 9 1.61 16.60 -14.91
CA ARG A 9 1.72 16.56 -13.44
C ARG A 9 0.75 15.56 -12.79
N ALA A 10 -0.48 15.42 -13.26
CA ALA A 10 -1.43 14.46 -12.71
C ALA A 10 -1.05 12.98 -12.91
N ALA A 11 -0.04 12.70 -13.75
CA ALA A 11 0.54 11.37 -13.93
C ALA A 11 1.79 11.13 -13.05
N TRP A 12 2.18 12.08 -12.21
CA TRP A 12 3.25 11.88 -11.25
C TRP A 12 2.88 10.78 -10.26
N LYS A 13 3.87 10.08 -9.77
CA LYS A 13 3.69 8.99 -8.82
C LYS A 13 3.93 9.52 -7.41
N ASP A 14 2.84 9.64 -6.65
CA ASP A 14 2.87 10.19 -5.29
C ASP A 14 3.00 9.09 -4.22
N TYR A 15 3.41 9.49 -3.02
CA TYR A 15 3.52 8.65 -1.82
C TYR A 15 4.47 7.45 -2.00
N ILE A 16 5.53 7.66 -2.79
CA ILE A 16 6.50 6.60 -3.06
C ILE A 16 7.45 6.47 -1.86
N GLY A 17 7.44 5.32 -1.22
CA GLY A 17 8.40 4.97 -0.17
C GLY A 17 9.84 5.00 -0.72
N ASN A 18 10.75 5.66 0.01
CA ASN A 18 12.12 5.93 -0.39
C ASN A 18 12.27 6.82 -1.65
N GLY A 19 11.19 7.49 -2.08
CA GLY A 19 11.16 8.26 -3.33
C GLY A 19 11.90 9.59 -3.25
N ALA A 20 11.85 10.30 -2.13
CA ALA A 20 12.40 11.64 -2.02
C ALA A 20 13.93 11.65 -1.92
N VAL A 21 14.53 10.75 -1.12
CA VAL A 21 15.96 10.80 -0.77
C VAL A 21 16.70 9.48 -1.02
N ASN A 22 16.15 8.34 -0.56
CA ASN A 22 16.96 7.13 -0.36
C ASN A 22 16.92 6.13 -1.53
N GLY A 23 15.82 6.03 -2.28
CA GLY A 23 15.66 5.02 -3.32
C GLY A 23 16.58 5.25 -4.51
N LYS A 24 17.44 4.30 -4.84
CA LYS A 24 18.35 4.35 -6.00
C LYS A 24 17.70 3.81 -7.27
N ALA A 25 16.70 2.94 -7.14
CA ALA A 25 15.96 2.37 -8.26
C ALA A 25 14.51 2.11 -7.86
N ALA A 26 13.62 1.97 -8.83
CA ALA A 26 12.22 1.65 -8.65
C ALA A 26 11.73 0.64 -9.68
N VAL A 27 10.71 -0.13 -9.29
CA VAL A 27 9.83 -0.81 -10.24
C VAL A 27 8.72 0.16 -10.62
N VAL A 28 8.71 0.60 -11.86
CA VAL A 28 7.77 1.60 -12.39
C VAL A 28 6.70 0.89 -13.19
N PHE A 29 5.44 1.03 -12.77
CA PHE A 29 4.29 0.58 -13.54
C PHE A 29 3.88 1.67 -14.54
N ALA A 30 3.91 1.34 -15.81
CA ALA A 30 3.58 2.25 -16.91
C ALA A 30 2.93 1.50 -18.08
N HIS A 31 2.16 2.20 -18.88
CA HIS A 31 1.63 1.65 -20.14
C HIS A 31 2.76 1.30 -21.09
N LEU A 32 2.75 0.06 -21.59
CA LEU A 32 3.69 -0.42 -22.61
C LEU A 32 3.09 -0.17 -23.98
N ILE A 33 3.71 0.71 -24.74
CA ILE A 33 3.31 0.99 -26.11
C ILE A 33 4.46 0.56 -27.04
N THR A 34 4.19 -0.36 -27.97
CA THR A 34 5.15 -0.77 -29.00
C THR A 34 4.46 -0.89 -30.35
N LYS A 35 5.15 -0.48 -31.42
CA LYS A 35 4.59 -0.43 -32.79
C LYS A 35 3.22 0.31 -32.87
N GLY A 36 3.00 1.31 -32.01
CA GLY A 36 1.77 2.09 -31.96
C GLY A 36 0.59 1.39 -31.25
N VAL A 37 0.80 0.21 -30.65
CA VAL A 37 -0.22 -0.53 -29.90
C VAL A 37 0.04 -0.43 -28.42
N ASP A 38 -0.99 -0.08 -27.63
CA ASP A 38 -0.98 -0.09 -26.16
C ASP A 38 -1.32 -1.51 -25.66
N HIS A 39 -0.38 -2.13 -24.97
CA HIS A 39 -0.50 -3.45 -24.37
C HIS A 39 -0.92 -3.43 -22.90
N GLY A 40 -1.30 -2.24 -22.37
CA GLY A 40 -1.65 -2.02 -20.98
C GLY A 40 -0.43 -1.86 -20.06
N VAL A 41 -0.70 -1.84 -18.77
CA VAL A 41 0.34 -1.59 -17.76
C VAL A 41 1.31 -2.76 -17.65
N HIS A 42 2.61 -2.44 -17.64
CA HIS A 42 3.72 -3.35 -17.38
C HIS A 42 4.67 -2.76 -16.33
N ALA A 43 5.56 -3.59 -15.81
CA ALA A 43 6.51 -3.22 -14.77
C ALA A 43 7.91 -3.08 -15.38
N PHE A 44 8.59 -1.98 -15.07
CA PHE A 44 9.93 -1.67 -15.58
C PHE A 44 10.87 -1.38 -14.42
N TYR A 45 12.08 -1.93 -14.46
CA TYR A 45 13.16 -1.53 -13.56
C TYR A 45 13.78 -0.22 -14.07
N VAL A 46 13.77 0.81 -13.23
CA VAL A 46 14.28 2.14 -13.57
C VAL A 46 15.24 2.61 -12.48
N GLU A 47 16.48 2.91 -12.85
CA GLU A 47 17.40 3.59 -11.95
C GLU A 47 16.97 5.04 -11.77
N LEU A 48 16.95 5.51 -10.52
CA LEU A 48 16.45 6.83 -10.16
C LEU A 48 17.58 7.82 -9.89
N ARG A 49 18.60 7.38 -9.15
CA ARG A 49 19.69 8.26 -8.70
C ARG A 49 20.98 7.51 -8.43
N ASP A 50 22.06 8.28 -8.45
CA ASP A 50 23.37 7.89 -7.97
C ASP A 50 23.75 8.72 -6.71
N ASP A 51 25.04 8.77 -6.41
CA ASP A 51 25.54 9.53 -5.24
C ASP A 51 25.51 11.07 -5.47
N ASN A 52 25.27 11.53 -6.69
CA ASN A 52 25.16 12.96 -7.07
C ASN A 52 23.70 13.45 -7.13
N GLY A 53 22.72 12.58 -6.96
CA GLY A 53 21.30 12.91 -7.02
C GLY A 53 20.54 12.18 -8.12
N PHE A 54 19.39 12.72 -8.55
CA PHE A 54 18.60 12.12 -9.61
C PHE A 54 19.35 12.03 -10.94
N LEU A 55 19.18 10.89 -11.61
CA LEU A 55 19.72 10.69 -12.96
C LEU A 55 19.02 11.59 -13.99
N PRO A 56 19.66 11.86 -15.15
CA PRO A 56 19.06 12.69 -16.18
C PRO A 56 17.65 12.24 -16.58
N GLY A 57 16.71 13.16 -16.56
CA GLY A 57 15.30 12.90 -16.87
C GLY A 57 14.47 12.37 -15.73
N VAL A 58 15.06 11.89 -14.65
CA VAL A 58 14.33 11.55 -13.42
C VAL A 58 14.21 12.78 -12.54
N GLY A 59 13.03 13.00 -11.97
CA GLY A 59 12.80 14.07 -10.99
C GLY A 59 11.88 13.62 -9.88
N GLY A 60 11.91 14.36 -8.78
CA GLY A 60 11.07 14.06 -7.64
C GLY A 60 11.05 15.20 -6.63
N GLU A 61 10.08 15.11 -5.72
CA GLU A 61 9.86 16.04 -4.62
C GLU A 61 9.60 15.26 -3.34
N ASP A 62 9.95 15.81 -2.19
CA ASP A 62 9.54 15.30 -0.87
C ASP A 62 8.06 15.63 -0.65
N ASP A 63 7.28 14.69 -0.08
CA ASP A 63 5.86 14.91 0.22
C ASP A 63 5.65 15.81 1.44
N GLY A 64 6.71 16.16 2.16
CA GLY A 64 6.67 17.04 3.33
C GLY A 64 6.29 16.31 4.62
N VAL A 65 5.97 17.10 5.65
CA VAL A 65 5.61 16.58 6.98
C VAL A 65 4.25 15.90 6.93
N LYS A 66 4.19 14.69 7.48
CA LYS A 66 2.98 13.87 7.58
C LYS A 66 2.37 13.92 8.97
N GLY A 67 1.12 13.49 9.11
CA GLY A 67 0.45 13.33 10.42
C GLY A 67 1.01 12.21 11.30
N GLY A 68 1.88 11.37 10.76
CA GLY A 68 2.59 10.27 11.42
C GLY A 68 3.64 9.68 10.51
N LEU A 69 4.46 8.75 11.04
CA LEU A 69 5.50 8.03 10.28
C LEU A 69 6.50 8.99 9.59
N ASN A 70 6.88 10.09 10.23
CA ASN A 70 7.77 11.10 9.67
C ASN A 70 9.22 10.61 9.49
N GLY A 71 9.59 9.45 10.07
CA GLY A 71 10.86 8.80 9.82
C GLY A 71 10.94 8.01 8.50
N ILE A 72 9.80 7.87 7.80
CA ILE A 72 9.76 7.20 6.50
C ILE A 72 9.90 8.25 5.41
N ASP A 73 10.89 8.08 4.52
CA ASP A 73 11.07 8.85 3.30
C ASP A 73 9.89 8.57 2.36
N ASN A 74 9.07 9.58 2.10
CA ASN A 74 8.02 9.55 1.09
C ASN A 74 8.20 10.71 0.12
N GLY A 75 8.06 10.41 -1.16
CA GLY A 75 8.18 11.42 -2.20
C GLY A 75 7.33 11.11 -3.41
N ARG A 76 7.32 12.03 -4.34
CA ARG A 76 6.72 11.88 -5.65
C ARG A 76 7.79 11.82 -6.71
N LEU A 77 7.55 11.05 -7.76
CA LEU A 77 8.49 10.83 -8.86
C LEU A 77 7.85 11.14 -10.20
N HIS A 78 8.65 11.63 -11.12
CA HIS A 78 8.28 11.82 -12.52
C HIS A 78 9.46 11.52 -13.44
N PHE A 79 9.16 11.27 -14.70
CA PHE A 79 10.14 10.88 -15.72
C PHE A 79 9.96 11.73 -16.97
N ALA A 80 11.05 12.29 -17.48
CA ALA A 80 11.09 13.09 -18.70
C ALA A 80 11.97 12.37 -19.73
N ASN A 81 11.35 11.50 -20.52
CA ASN A 81 12.01 10.74 -21.60
C ASN A 81 13.22 9.92 -21.13
N VAL A 82 13.13 9.28 -19.98
CA VAL A 82 14.19 8.43 -19.42
C VAL A 82 14.36 7.17 -20.28
N ARG A 83 15.53 6.99 -20.85
CA ARG A 83 15.85 5.82 -21.68
C ARG A 83 16.35 4.67 -20.82
N ILE A 84 15.77 3.50 -20.99
CA ILE A 84 16.16 2.29 -20.29
C ILE A 84 16.41 1.14 -21.28
N PRO A 85 17.30 0.20 -20.96
CA PRO A 85 17.49 -1.00 -21.76
C PRO A 85 16.19 -1.80 -21.89
N ARG A 86 16.00 -2.48 -23.02
CA ARG A 86 14.86 -3.39 -23.22
C ARG A 86 14.78 -4.49 -22.15
N THR A 87 15.91 -4.94 -21.66
CA THR A 87 16.06 -5.93 -20.59
C THR A 87 15.54 -5.49 -19.22
N ASN A 88 15.23 -4.20 -19.06
CA ASN A 88 14.66 -3.66 -17.84
C ASN A 88 13.13 -3.84 -17.77
N LEU A 89 12.48 -4.36 -18.81
CA LEU A 89 11.12 -4.86 -18.70
C LEU A 89 11.11 -6.11 -17.80
N LEU A 90 10.29 -6.12 -16.77
CA LEU A 90 10.04 -7.31 -15.94
C LEU A 90 9.12 -8.24 -16.71
N ASN A 91 9.70 -9.12 -17.52
CA ASN A 91 9.06 -9.79 -18.64
C ASN A 91 8.38 -11.13 -18.30
N LYS A 92 8.15 -11.45 -17.03
CA LYS A 92 7.53 -12.73 -16.62
C LYS A 92 6.16 -12.97 -17.28
N TYR A 93 5.36 -11.91 -17.46
CA TYR A 93 3.98 -12.00 -17.96
C TYR A 93 3.75 -11.33 -19.32
N GLY A 94 4.76 -10.73 -19.89
CA GLY A 94 4.72 -10.12 -21.21
C GLY A 94 6.08 -9.61 -21.62
N ASP A 95 6.51 -9.88 -22.84
CA ASP A 95 7.84 -9.52 -23.35
C ASP A 95 7.75 -8.79 -24.69
N VAL A 96 8.79 -8.04 -24.99
CA VAL A 96 8.97 -7.36 -26.28
C VAL A 96 10.28 -7.81 -26.91
N ALA A 97 10.20 -8.41 -28.08
CA ALA A 97 11.37 -8.83 -28.86
C ALA A 97 12.17 -7.62 -29.37
N ALA A 98 13.38 -7.87 -29.87
CA ALA A 98 14.27 -6.82 -30.37
C ALA A 98 13.66 -6.03 -31.55
N ASP A 99 12.79 -6.64 -32.34
CA ASP A 99 12.06 -6.02 -33.44
C ASP A 99 10.81 -5.26 -33.00
N GLY A 100 10.50 -5.22 -31.66
CA GLY A 100 9.34 -4.57 -31.10
C GLY A 100 8.06 -5.45 -31.09
N THR A 101 8.16 -6.71 -31.42
CA THR A 101 7.00 -7.64 -31.36
C THR A 101 6.70 -7.98 -29.90
N TYR A 102 5.44 -7.75 -29.49
CA TYR A 102 4.97 -8.05 -28.15
C TYR A 102 4.39 -9.47 -28.08
N THR A 103 4.64 -10.17 -26.96
CA THR A 103 4.07 -11.48 -26.65
C THR A 103 3.68 -11.56 -25.18
N SER A 104 2.59 -12.27 -24.87
CA SER A 104 2.17 -12.54 -23.48
C SER A 104 1.39 -13.85 -23.41
N SER A 105 1.58 -14.61 -22.35
CA SER A 105 0.78 -15.79 -22.02
C SER A 105 -0.60 -15.44 -21.45
N ILE A 106 -0.80 -14.17 -21.01
CA ILE A 106 -2.07 -13.69 -20.46
C ILE A 106 -2.64 -12.66 -21.43
N GLU A 107 -3.68 -13.02 -22.17
CA GLU A 107 -4.29 -12.16 -23.18
C GLU A 107 -4.92 -10.90 -22.61
N SER A 108 -5.68 -11.03 -21.49
CA SER A 108 -6.36 -9.90 -20.86
C SER A 108 -5.37 -8.94 -20.17
N PRO A 109 -5.31 -7.66 -20.57
CA PRO A 109 -4.44 -6.67 -19.93
C PRO A 109 -4.77 -6.47 -18.44
N GLY A 110 -6.06 -6.50 -18.07
CA GLY A 110 -6.50 -6.38 -16.68
C GLY A 110 -6.04 -7.57 -15.83
N ARG A 111 -6.28 -8.80 -16.29
CA ARG A 111 -5.82 -10.02 -15.59
C ARG A 111 -4.30 -10.02 -15.43
N ARG A 112 -3.56 -9.66 -16.47
CA ARG A 112 -2.11 -9.55 -16.41
C ARG A 112 -1.64 -8.54 -15.38
N PHE A 113 -2.26 -7.36 -15.34
CA PHE A 113 -1.95 -6.33 -14.35
C PHE A 113 -2.19 -6.82 -12.92
N PHE A 114 -3.36 -7.38 -12.61
CA PHE A 114 -3.65 -7.91 -11.28
C PHE A 114 -2.70 -9.05 -10.88
N THR A 115 -2.32 -9.91 -11.80
CA THR A 115 -1.30 -10.95 -11.55
C THR A 115 0.05 -10.33 -11.20
N MET A 116 0.47 -9.28 -11.91
CA MET A 116 1.75 -8.59 -11.62
C MET A 116 1.77 -7.93 -10.24
N ILE A 117 0.65 -7.32 -9.81
CA ILE A 117 0.58 -6.63 -8.52
C ILE A 117 0.24 -7.54 -7.34
N GLY A 118 0.07 -8.85 -7.56
CA GLY A 118 -0.23 -9.83 -6.52
C GLY A 118 0.74 -9.77 -5.33
N THR A 119 2.01 -9.44 -5.55
CA THR A 119 3.00 -9.24 -4.48
C THR A 119 2.66 -8.11 -3.50
N LEU A 120 1.78 -7.17 -3.87
CA LEU A 120 1.32 -6.08 -3.01
C LEU A 120 0.28 -6.52 -1.97
N VAL A 121 -0.28 -7.73 -2.11
CA VAL A 121 -1.25 -8.30 -1.17
C VAL A 121 -0.65 -8.40 0.23
N GLN A 122 0.61 -8.82 0.36
CA GLN A 122 1.31 -8.87 1.63
C GLN A 122 1.27 -7.53 2.39
N GLY A 123 1.52 -6.43 1.69
CA GLY A 123 1.45 -5.08 2.29
C GLY A 123 0.05 -4.75 2.79
N ARG A 124 -1.00 -5.13 2.06
CA ARG A 124 -2.40 -4.89 2.47
C ARG A 124 -2.78 -5.69 3.70
N VAL A 125 -2.43 -6.96 3.77
CA VAL A 125 -2.66 -7.81 4.95
C VAL A 125 -1.92 -7.25 6.16
N SER A 126 -0.67 -6.81 5.99
CA SER A 126 0.13 -6.21 7.08
C SER A 126 -0.48 -4.90 7.58
N LEU A 127 -1.00 -4.04 6.68
CA LEU A 127 -1.64 -2.78 7.06
C LEU A 127 -2.96 -3.00 7.81
N ASP A 128 -3.74 -4.02 7.42
CA ASP A 128 -4.94 -4.40 8.15
C ASP A 128 -4.61 -4.81 9.59
N GLY A 129 -3.59 -5.67 9.78
CA GLY A 129 -3.10 -6.03 11.11
C GLY A 129 -2.61 -4.85 11.93
N ALA A 130 -1.92 -3.90 11.31
CA ALA A 130 -1.47 -2.67 11.98
C ALA A 130 -2.66 -1.82 12.44
N ALA A 131 -3.70 -1.69 11.62
CA ALA A 131 -4.93 -0.96 11.96
C ALA A 131 -5.68 -1.61 13.12
N VAL A 132 -5.81 -2.94 13.12
CA VAL A 132 -6.41 -3.71 14.21
C VAL A 132 -5.62 -3.53 15.51
N ALA A 133 -4.29 -3.61 15.45
CA ALA A 133 -3.42 -3.40 16.63
C ALA A 133 -3.56 -1.98 17.20
N ALA A 134 -3.55 -0.96 16.35
CA ALA A 134 -3.76 0.43 16.76
C ALA A 134 -5.13 0.64 17.42
N SER A 135 -6.18 0.04 16.86
CA SER A 135 -7.53 0.08 17.42
C SER A 135 -7.62 -0.56 18.80
N LYS A 136 -6.99 -1.72 18.99
CA LYS A 136 -6.88 -2.40 20.30
C LYS A 136 -6.19 -1.51 21.34
N MET A 137 -5.09 -0.87 20.97
CA MET A 137 -4.34 0.02 21.88
C MET A 137 -5.17 1.26 22.27
N ALA A 138 -5.79 1.91 21.30
CA ALA A 138 -6.61 3.08 21.54
C ALA A 138 -7.81 2.77 22.45
N LEU A 139 -8.53 1.68 22.16
CA LEU A 139 -9.68 1.26 22.96
C LEU A 139 -9.28 0.81 24.37
N LYS A 140 -8.17 0.06 24.50
CA LYS A 140 -7.66 -0.31 25.82
C LYS A 140 -7.43 0.94 26.67
N THR A 141 -6.74 1.93 26.12
CA THR A 141 -6.45 3.19 26.82
C THR A 141 -7.73 3.94 27.17
N ALA A 142 -8.65 4.09 26.24
CA ALA A 142 -9.92 4.80 26.46
C ALA A 142 -10.82 4.11 27.51
N ILE A 143 -10.92 2.79 27.46
CA ILE A 143 -11.74 2.01 28.41
C ILE A 143 -11.09 2.03 29.79
N GLN A 144 -9.78 1.78 29.90
CA GLN A 144 -9.07 1.83 31.17
C GLN A 144 -9.19 3.20 31.83
N TYR A 145 -8.94 4.28 31.08
CA TYR A 145 -9.15 5.62 31.58
C TYR A 145 -10.61 5.87 32.00
N GLY A 146 -11.56 5.43 31.21
CA GLY A 146 -13.00 5.56 31.49
C GLY A 146 -13.48 4.81 32.72
N THR A 147 -12.81 3.72 33.14
CA THR A 147 -13.12 2.98 34.37
C THR A 147 -12.53 3.60 35.63
N GLU A 148 -11.52 4.44 35.50
CA GLU A 148 -10.83 5.08 36.62
C GLU A 148 -11.25 6.54 36.82
N ARG A 149 -11.40 7.29 35.73
CA ARG A 149 -11.75 8.71 35.76
C ARG A 149 -13.18 8.94 36.21
N ARG A 150 -13.32 9.86 37.15
CA ARG A 150 -14.62 10.34 37.67
C ARG A 150 -14.85 11.78 37.25
N GLN A 151 -16.11 12.14 37.01
CA GLN A 151 -16.53 13.51 36.71
C GLN A 151 -18.04 13.66 36.90
N PHE A 152 -18.43 14.82 37.47
CA PHE A 152 -19.80 15.18 37.82
C PHE A 152 -20.44 14.28 38.87
N ASN A 153 -21.33 14.88 39.67
CA ASN A 153 -22.08 14.19 40.71
C ASN A 153 -23.48 13.88 40.17
N ALA A 154 -23.67 12.73 39.53
CA ALA A 154 -24.96 12.39 38.90
C ALA A 154 -26.02 11.94 39.93
N ALA A 155 -25.63 11.16 40.94
CA ALA A 155 -26.54 10.57 41.90
C ALA A 155 -26.11 10.78 43.38
N SER A 156 -24.98 11.42 43.62
CA SER A 156 -24.41 11.61 44.96
C SER A 156 -23.70 12.96 45.06
N ASP A 157 -24.00 13.71 46.13
CA ASP A 157 -23.30 14.97 46.45
C ASP A 157 -21.89 14.74 47.02
N ILE A 158 -21.51 13.49 47.26
CA ILE A 158 -20.29 13.13 47.97
C ILE A 158 -19.17 12.72 46.98
N ARG A 159 -19.53 12.10 45.84
CA ARG A 159 -18.54 11.54 44.95
C ARG A 159 -18.96 11.63 43.47
N GLU A 160 -18.04 12.03 42.64
CA GLU A 160 -18.23 12.01 41.16
C GLU A 160 -18.42 10.59 40.63
N GLU A 161 -19.20 10.47 39.54
CA GLU A 161 -19.47 9.21 38.84
C GLU A 161 -18.28 8.82 37.95
N VAL A 162 -18.08 7.52 37.77
CA VAL A 162 -17.09 6.98 36.83
C VAL A 162 -17.52 7.26 35.39
N LEU A 163 -16.61 7.68 34.51
CA LEU A 163 -16.95 8.00 33.12
C LEU A 163 -17.62 6.83 32.40
N MET A 164 -17.21 5.61 32.69
CA MET A 164 -17.77 4.42 32.06
C MET A 164 -19.24 4.14 32.44
N ASP A 165 -19.74 4.72 33.54
CA ASP A 165 -21.13 4.58 33.96
C ASP A 165 -22.09 5.48 33.15
N TYR A 166 -21.55 6.47 32.43
CA TYR A 166 -22.37 7.31 31.54
C TYR A 166 -22.75 6.59 30.26
N GLN A 167 -24.04 6.40 30.04
CA GLN A 167 -24.58 5.72 28.87
C GLN A 167 -24.10 6.31 27.53
N GLN A 168 -23.98 7.64 27.47
CA GLN A 168 -23.48 8.30 26.24
C GLN A 168 -22.03 7.96 25.96
N HIS A 169 -21.22 7.76 26.98
CA HIS A 169 -19.84 7.31 26.82
C HIS A 169 -19.78 5.86 26.34
N GLN A 170 -20.57 4.99 26.95
CA GLN A 170 -20.71 3.58 26.52
C GLN A 170 -21.19 3.48 25.06
N ARG A 171 -22.19 4.26 24.66
CA ARG A 171 -22.73 4.28 23.28
C ARG A 171 -21.68 4.66 22.24
N ARG A 172 -20.65 5.40 22.61
CA ARG A 172 -19.53 5.73 21.72
C ARG A 172 -18.47 4.62 21.66
N LEU A 173 -18.17 3.98 22.77
CA LEU A 173 -17.08 3.01 22.86
C LEU A 173 -17.50 1.58 22.50
N LEU A 174 -18.68 1.12 22.91
CA LEU A 174 -19.10 -0.26 22.72
C LEU A 174 -19.20 -0.68 21.24
N PRO A 175 -19.73 0.15 20.31
CA PRO A 175 -19.71 -0.20 18.89
C PRO A 175 -18.30 -0.31 18.32
N LEU A 176 -17.39 0.58 18.72
CA LEU A 176 -15.99 0.53 18.29
C LEU A 176 -15.28 -0.72 18.83
N LEU A 177 -15.59 -1.10 20.07
CA LEU A 177 -15.08 -2.34 20.67
C LEU A 177 -15.56 -3.56 19.89
N ALA A 178 -16.85 -3.65 19.61
CA ALA A 178 -17.43 -4.75 18.84
C ALA A 178 -16.83 -4.83 17.43
N THR A 179 -16.69 -3.70 16.75
CA THR A 179 -16.02 -3.61 15.43
C THR A 179 -14.58 -4.10 15.50
N THR A 180 -13.83 -3.72 16.54
CA THR A 180 -12.43 -4.13 16.70
C THR A 180 -12.30 -5.63 16.95
N TYR A 181 -13.21 -6.24 17.69
CA TYR A 181 -13.25 -7.70 17.84
C TYR A 181 -13.54 -8.40 16.51
N ALA A 182 -14.56 -7.93 15.78
CA ALA A 182 -14.89 -8.49 14.46
C ALA A 182 -13.71 -8.35 13.47
N ALA A 183 -13.09 -7.17 13.43
CA ALA A 183 -11.90 -6.94 12.59
C ALA A 183 -10.71 -7.82 13.00
N SER A 184 -10.52 -8.07 14.32
CA SER A 184 -9.46 -8.97 14.78
C SER A 184 -9.67 -10.40 14.29
N PHE A 185 -10.88 -10.94 14.39
CA PHE A 185 -11.18 -12.29 13.91
C PHE A 185 -11.06 -12.39 12.39
N ALA A 186 -11.53 -11.37 11.67
CA ALA A 186 -11.38 -11.32 10.21
C ALA A 186 -9.90 -11.25 9.78
N HIS A 187 -9.08 -10.49 10.52
CA HIS A 187 -7.64 -10.42 10.26
C HIS A 187 -6.95 -11.76 10.49
N ASP A 188 -7.26 -12.46 11.58
CA ASP A 188 -6.66 -13.76 11.88
C ASP A 188 -6.98 -14.79 10.78
N GLU A 189 -8.22 -14.79 10.28
CA GLU A 189 -8.64 -15.62 9.12
C GLU A 189 -7.92 -15.22 7.83
N LEU A 190 -7.84 -13.91 7.56
CA LEU A 190 -7.15 -13.38 6.39
C LEU A 190 -5.65 -13.73 6.39
N LEU A 191 -5.01 -13.66 7.57
CA LEU A 191 -3.59 -14.00 7.72
C LEU A 191 -3.35 -15.49 7.47
N THR A 192 -4.23 -16.35 7.96
CA THR A 192 -4.17 -17.81 7.71
C THR A 192 -4.30 -18.10 6.21
N LYS A 193 -5.31 -17.55 5.55
CA LYS A 193 -5.48 -17.71 4.09
C LYS A 193 -4.30 -17.15 3.30
N PHE A 194 -3.76 -16.01 3.73
CA PHE A 194 -2.57 -15.45 3.09
C PHE A 194 -1.38 -16.40 3.18
N ASP A 195 -1.14 -17.00 4.35
CA ASP A 195 -0.05 -17.96 4.55
C ASP A 195 -0.26 -19.22 3.70
N ASP A 196 -1.45 -19.80 3.71
CA ASP A 196 -1.80 -20.98 2.91
C ASP A 196 -1.53 -20.79 1.40
N VAL A 197 -1.95 -19.64 0.85
CA VAL A 197 -1.77 -19.33 -0.57
C VAL A 197 -0.31 -19.03 -0.93
N PHE A 198 0.40 -18.24 -0.10
CA PHE A 198 1.74 -17.76 -0.45
C PHE A 198 2.87 -18.67 0.02
N SER A 199 2.63 -19.57 0.98
CA SER A 199 3.58 -20.64 1.33
C SER A 199 3.60 -21.80 0.32
N GLY A 200 2.61 -21.88 -0.58
CA GLY A 200 2.42 -22.96 -1.52
C GLY A 200 1.74 -24.20 -0.91
N ALA A 201 1.21 -24.10 0.31
CA ALA A 201 0.43 -25.16 0.93
C ALA A 201 -0.87 -25.43 0.19
N ASP A 202 -1.44 -24.38 -0.45
CA ASP A 202 -2.59 -24.48 -1.35
C ASP A 202 -2.22 -23.89 -2.73
N ASP A 203 -1.83 -24.76 -3.65
CA ASP A 203 -1.31 -24.38 -4.99
C ASP A 203 -2.39 -24.43 -6.09
N THR A 204 -3.67 -24.28 -5.71
CA THR A 204 -4.76 -24.20 -6.69
C THR A 204 -4.85 -22.79 -7.29
N ASP A 205 -4.96 -22.74 -8.63
CA ASP A 205 -5.13 -21.46 -9.37
C ASP A 205 -6.41 -20.70 -8.97
N GLU A 206 -7.42 -21.38 -8.41
CA GLU A 206 -8.67 -20.78 -7.93
C GLU A 206 -8.45 -19.91 -6.69
N ASN A 207 -7.65 -20.37 -5.73
CA ASN A 207 -7.39 -19.63 -4.48
C ASN A 207 -6.41 -18.44 -4.64
N ARG A 208 -5.75 -18.34 -5.80
CA ARG A 208 -4.90 -17.15 -6.12
C ARG A 208 -5.67 -16.05 -6.84
N GLN A 209 -6.94 -16.24 -7.15
CA GLN A 209 -7.78 -15.30 -7.91
C GLN A 209 -8.84 -14.58 -7.05
N ASP A 210 -9.11 -15.07 -5.84
CA ASP A 210 -10.00 -14.47 -4.83
C ASP A 210 -9.21 -13.57 -3.86
#